data_f2fcc91301c3961245ee1515db00bfe5
#
_entry.id   f2fcc91301c3961245ee1515db00bfe5
#
_cell.length_a   1.000
_cell.length_b   1.000
_cell.length_c   1.000
_cell.angle_alpha   90.00
_cell.angle_beta   90.00
_cell.angle_gamma   90.00
#
_symmetry.space_group_name_H-M   'P 1'
#
loop_
_entity.id
_entity.type
_entity.pdbx_description
1 polymer ?
#
loop_
_entity_poly.entity_id
_entity_poly.type
_entity_poly.pdbx_seq_one_letter_code
_entity_poly.pdbx_strand_id
1 'polypeptide(L)'
;MTVVQSKVDSMTVFNEEHVDTKKQPMFFGKPLGIQRYDSYKYPVFEKLTTQMLGYFWRPEEVSLQKDRGDYQSLSPEQKHIFTSNLKYQVLLDSVQGRGPGMAFQPYCSLPELE
;
A
#
# COMPACT_ATOMS: atom_id res chain seq x y z
N MET A 1 -11.18 -18.25 18.53
CA MET A 1 -10.04 -17.61 17.84
C MET A 1 -10.19 -17.90 16.36
N THR A 2 -10.30 -16.87 15.52
CA THR A 2 -10.45 -17.08 14.08
C THR A 2 -9.10 -17.52 13.48
N VAL A 3 -9.12 -18.31 12.39
CA VAL A 3 -7.92 -18.76 11.67
C VAL A 3 -7.00 -17.57 11.30
N VAL A 4 -7.59 -16.42 11.06
CA VAL A 4 -6.90 -15.16 10.78
C VAL A 4 -6.03 -14.70 11.96
N GLN A 5 -6.59 -14.69 13.17
CA GLN A 5 -5.85 -14.28 14.37
C GLN A 5 -4.68 -15.20 14.67
N SER A 6 -4.86 -16.52 14.52
CA SER A 6 -3.77 -17.48 14.79
C SER A 6 -2.60 -17.34 13.81
N LYS A 7 -2.81 -16.90 12.56
CA LYS A 7 -1.71 -16.65 11.61
C LYS A 7 -0.93 -15.38 11.94
N VAL A 8 -1.62 -14.31 12.33
CA VAL A 8 -0.97 -13.07 12.75
C VAL A 8 -0.13 -13.29 14.01
N ASP A 9 -0.66 -14.06 14.96
CA ASP A 9 0.05 -14.39 16.21
C ASP A 9 1.29 -15.28 15.99
N SER A 10 1.38 -15.99 14.84
CA SER A 10 2.53 -16.83 14.48
C SER A 10 3.55 -16.14 13.58
N MET A 11 3.29 -14.92 13.15
CA MET A 11 4.23 -14.17 12.31
C MET A 11 5.44 -13.75 13.14
N THR A 12 6.61 -13.98 12.57
CA THR A 12 7.87 -13.46 13.08
C THR A 12 8.58 -12.68 11.98
N VAL A 13 9.15 -11.54 12.33
CA VAL A 13 10.00 -10.77 11.41
C VAL A 13 11.34 -11.44 11.13
N PHE A 14 11.73 -12.39 11.98
CA PHE A 14 12.96 -13.16 11.83
C PHE A 14 12.63 -14.58 11.39
N ASN A 15 12.77 -14.85 10.10
CA ASN A 15 12.53 -16.15 9.50
C ASN A 15 13.68 -16.49 8.53
N GLU A 16 14.49 -17.47 8.87
CA GLU A 16 15.64 -17.91 8.08
C GLU A 16 15.30 -19.06 7.10
N GLU A 17 14.03 -19.44 6.98
CA GLU A 17 13.65 -20.53 6.07
C GLU A 17 13.89 -20.16 4.61
N HIS A 18 14.40 -21.11 3.86
CA HIS A 18 14.46 -21.05 2.40
C HIS A 18 13.19 -21.65 1.81
N VAL A 19 12.27 -20.79 1.40
CA VAL A 19 11.00 -21.21 0.80
C VAL A 19 11.10 -21.12 -0.73
N ASP A 20 10.77 -22.23 -1.42
CA ASP A 20 10.62 -22.21 -2.88
C ASP A 20 9.31 -21.47 -3.23
N THR A 21 9.41 -20.15 -3.41
CA THR A 21 8.27 -19.29 -3.66
C THR A 21 7.54 -19.61 -4.95
N LYS A 22 8.21 -20.18 -5.96
CA LYS A 22 7.57 -20.60 -7.22
C LYS A 22 6.51 -21.68 -7.02
N LYS A 23 6.60 -22.45 -5.94
CA LYS A 23 5.61 -23.47 -5.57
C LYS A 23 4.53 -22.96 -4.62
N GLN A 24 4.67 -21.75 -4.09
CA GLN A 24 3.69 -21.19 -3.17
C GLN A 24 2.49 -20.56 -3.91
N PRO A 25 1.28 -20.54 -3.31
CA PRO A 25 0.20 -19.69 -3.76
C PRO A 25 0.55 -18.20 -3.52
N MET A 26 -0.22 -17.28 -4.09
CA MET A 26 -0.02 -15.84 -3.86
C MET A 26 -0.22 -15.46 -2.39
N PHE A 27 -1.25 -16.05 -1.76
CA PHE A 27 -1.63 -15.81 -0.37
C PHE A 27 -1.85 -17.12 0.36
N PHE A 28 -1.73 -17.09 1.70
CA PHE A 28 -2.00 -18.21 2.60
C PHE A 28 -1.07 -19.43 2.43
N GLY A 29 0.06 -19.26 1.78
CA GLY A 29 1.13 -20.23 1.74
C GLY A 29 2.01 -20.21 2.99
N LYS A 30 3.26 -20.64 2.87
CA LYS A 30 4.24 -20.50 3.93
C LYS A 30 4.59 -19.03 4.15
N PRO A 31 4.89 -18.62 5.39
CA PRO A 31 5.43 -17.28 5.66
C PRO A 31 6.70 -17.03 4.83
N LEU A 32 6.89 -15.77 4.45
CA LEU A 32 8.09 -15.35 3.75
C LEU A 32 9.31 -15.53 4.66
N GLY A 33 10.33 -16.17 4.12
CA GLY A 33 11.63 -16.34 4.76
C GLY A 33 12.68 -15.47 4.08
N ILE A 34 13.89 -16.01 3.86
CA ILE A 34 14.93 -15.32 3.10
C ILE A 34 14.45 -15.16 1.66
N GLN A 35 14.31 -13.92 1.23
CA GLN A 35 13.77 -13.57 -0.09
C GLN A 35 14.86 -13.63 -1.17
N ARG A 36 14.45 -14.09 -2.35
CA ARG A 36 15.26 -14.08 -3.55
C ARG A 36 14.72 -13.09 -4.57
N TYR A 37 15.38 -11.96 -4.69
CA TYR A 37 15.00 -10.87 -5.60
C TYR A 37 15.38 -11.14 -7.07
N ASP A 38 16.04 -12.25 -7.35
CA ASP A 38 16.42 -12.70 -8.70
C ASP A 38 15.44 -13.73 -9.29
N SER A 39 14.42 -14.13 -8.55
CA SER A 39 13.57 -15.26 -8.92
C SER A 39 12.13 -15.07 -8.49
N TYR A 40 11.32 -14.49 -9.35
CA TYR A 40 9.88 -14.26 -9.11
C TYR A 40 9.01 -15.31 -9.79
N LYS A 41 7.87 -15.62 -9.19
CA LYS A 41 6.82 -16.43 -9.81
C LYS A 41 6.01 -15.62 -10.82
N TYR A 42 5.72 -14.36 -10.48
CA TYR A 42 4.99 -13.42 -11.31
C TYR A 42 5.79 -12.11 -11.52
N PRO A 43 6.73 -12.10 -12.47
CA PRO A 43 7.58 -10.92 -12.71
C PRO A 43 6.80 -9.64 -13.06
N VAL A 44 5.51 -9.77 -13.37
CA VAL A 44 4.64 -8.61 -13.64
C VAL A 44 4.49 -7.70 -12.44
N PHE A 45 4.47 -8.25 -11.22
CA PHE A 45 4.33 -7.43 -10.00
C PHE A 45 5.57 -6.62 -9.74
N GLU A 46 6.75 -7.20 -9.91
CA GLU A 46 8.02 -6.47 -9.80
C GLU A 46 8.10 -5.34 -10.84
N LYS A 47 7.69 -5.61 -12.07
CA LYS A 47 7.59 -4.58 -13.11
C LYS A 47 6.63 -3.45 -12.73
N LEU A 48 5.48 -3.79 -12.16
CA LEU A 48 4.50 -2.79 -11.68
C LEU A 48 5.07 -1.97 -10.53
N THR A 49 5.78 -2.58 -9.58
CA THR A 49 6.45 -1.87 -8.49
C THR A 49 7.47 -0.86 -9.03
N THR A 50 8.32 -1.27 -9.96
CA THR A 50 9.28 -0.37 -10.62
C THR A 50 8.57 0.79 -11.33
N GLN A 51 7.46 0.51 -12.01
CA GLN A 51 6.66 1.53 -12.67
C GLN A 51 6.03 2.51 -11.67
N MET A 52 5.48 2.01 -10.56
CA MET A 52 4.90 2.83 -9.50
C MET A 52 5.94 3.73 -8.83
N LEU A 53 7.14 3.24 -8.60
CA LEU A 53 8.24 4.07 -8.09
C LEU A 53 8.59 5.23 -9.03
N GLY A 54 8.45 5.02 -10.34
CA GLY A 54 8.64 6.07 -11.34
C GLY A 54 7.56 7.16 -11.33
N TYR A 55 6.41 6.91 -10.70
CA TYR A 55 5.33 7.89 -10.51
C TYR A 55 5.41 8.63 -9.17
N PHE A 56 6.44 8.38 -8.39
CA PHE A 56 6.62 9.09 -7.13
C PHE A 56 6.76 10.59 -7.37
N TRP A 57 5.99 11.37 -6.64
CA TRP A 57 6.03 12.82 -6.67
C TRP A 57 6.02 13.39 -5.25
N ARG A 58 6.50 14.60 -5.10
CA ARG A 58 6.54 15.30 -3.82
C ARG A 58 5.55 16.47 -3.85
N PRO A 59 4.89 16.79 -2.72
CA PRO A 59 3.94 17.90 -2.65
C PRO A 59 4.52 19.23 -3.13
N GLU A 60 5.82 19.45 -2.94
CA GLU A 60 6.52 20.67 -3.35
C GLU A 60 6.64 20.84 -4.86
N GLU A 61 6.44 19.77 -5.64
CA GLU A 61 6.45 19.82 -7.11
C GLU A 61 5.14 20.40 -7.68
N VAL A 62 4.08 20.51 -6.84
CA VAL A 62 2.78 21.03 -7.24
C VAL A 62 2.61 22.47 -6.72
N SER A 63 2.57 23.45 -7.62
CA SER A 63 2.33 24.84 -7.25
C SER A 63 0.86 25.10 -6.92
N LEU A 64 0.58 25.56 -5.71
CA LEU A 64 -0.76 25.93 -5.25
C LEU A 64 -1.02 27.45 -5.26
N GLN A 65 -0.16 28.24 -5.90
CA GLN A 65 -0.29 29.72 -5.90
C GLN A 65 -1.58 30.17 -6.55
N LYS A 66 -1.92 29.60 -7.71
CA LYS A 66 -3.18 29.90 -8.40
C LYS A 66 -4.38 29.41 -7.59
N ASP A 67 -4.31 28.19 -7.07
CA ASP A 67 -5.39 27.60 -6.30
C ASP A 67 -5.73 28.41 -5.05
N ARG A 68 -4.73 29.04 -4.43
CA ARG A 68 -4.95 29.95 -3.30
C ARG A 68 -5.83 31.13 -3.69
N GLY A 69 -5.55 31.75 -4.84
CA GLY A 69 -6.35 32.85 -5.35
C GLY A 69 -7.77 32.42 -5.71
N ASP A 70 -7.89 31.30 -6.41
CA ASP A 70 -9.17 30.73 -6.80
C ASP A 70 -10.03 30.37 -5.57
N TYR A 71 -9.42 29.73 -4.56
CA TYR A 71 -10.13 29.40 -3.31
C TYR A 71 -10.62 30.66 -2.56
N GLN A 72 -9.85 31.73 -2.54
CA GLN A 72 -10.26 32.98 -1.90
C GLN A 72 -11.50 33.59 -2.56
N SER A 73 -11.65 33.42 -3.86
CA SER A 73 -12.78 33.95 -4.65
C SER A 73 -14.07 33.14 -4.51
N LEU A 74 -14.02 31.93 -3.96
CA LEU A 74 -15.20 31.08 -3.78
C LEU A 74 -16.21 31.66 -2.77
N SER A 75 -17.51 31.42 -3.01
CA SER A 75 -18.56 31.71 -2.03
C SER A 75 -18.39 30.87 -0.75
N PRO A 76 -19.01 31.26 0.38
CA PRO A 76 -18.97 30.45 1.62
C PRO A 76 -19.47 29.03 1.42
N GLU A 77 -20.52 28.84 0.61
CA GLU A 77 -21.10 27.51 0.31
C GLU A 77 -20.13 26.65 -0.50
N GLN A 78 -19.49 27.24 -1.51
CA GLN A 78 -18.48 26.56 -2.33
C GLN A 78 -17.27 26.17 -1.48
N LYS A 79 -16.79 27.07 -0.61
CA LYS A 79 -15.71 26.77 0.34
C LYS A 79 -16.09 25.63 1.28
N HIS A 80 -17.34 25.63 1.77
CA HIS A 80 -17.82 24.57 2.64
C HIS A 80 -17.80 23.21 1.95
N ILE A 81 -18.35 23.12 0.73
CA ILE A 81 -18.38 21.89 -0.06
C ILE A 81 -16.96 21.39 -0.35
N PHE A 82 -16.10 22.26 -0.85
CA PHE A 82 -14.72 21.93 -1.21
C PHE A 82 -13.95 21.40 0.01
N THR A 83 -13.99 22.16 1.12
CA THR A 83 -13.27 21.79 2.35
C THR A 83 -13.80 20.52 2.97
N SER A 84 -15.13 20.29 2.94
CA SER A 84 -15.74 19.08 3.47
C SER A 84 -15.34 17.85 2.66
N ASN A 85 -15.27 17.94 1.35
CA ASN A 85 -14.80 16.87 0.49
C ASN A 85 -13.32 16.52 0.77
N LEU A 86 -12.45 17.53 0.89
CA LEU A 86 -11.05 17.30 1.23
C LEU A 86 -10.88 16.63 2.59
N LYS A 87 -11.64 17.06 3.60
CA LYS A 87 -11.62 16.42 4.93
C LYS A 87 -12.05 14.95 4.85
N TYR A 88 -13.04 14.64 4.04
CA TYR A 88 -13.49 13.27 3.83
C TYR A 88 -12.40 12.43 3.13
N GLN A 89 -11.77 12.98 2.09
CA GLN A 89 -10.66 12.31 1.40
C GLN A 89 -9.50 12.03 2.35
N VAL A 90 -9.09 12.99 3.19
CA VAL A 90 -8.01 12.79 4.19
C VAL A 90 -8.32 11.61 5.11
N LEU A 91 -9.59 11.45 5.53
CA LEU A 91 -10.00 10.29 6.32
C LEU A 91 -9.86 8.99 5.54
N LEU A 92 -10.35 8.96 4.29
CA LEU A 92 -10.27 7.78 3.43
C LEU A 92 -8.83 7.39 3.13
N ASP A 93 -7.98 8.35 2.80
CA ASP A 93 -6.56 8.13 2.51
C ASP A 93 -5.80 7.62 3.75
N SER A 94 -6.16 8.10 4.93
CA SER A 94 -5.58 7.62 6.18
C SER A 94 -5.92 6.14 6.44
N VAL A 95 -7.14 5.73 6.12
CA VAL A 95 -7.58 4.33 6.20
C VAL A 95 -6.89 3.50 5.12
N GLN A 96 -6.87 3.98 3.88
CA GLN A 96 -6.24 3.32 2.75
C GLN A 96 -4.73 3.16 2.93
N GLY A 97 -4.06 4.15 3.51
CA GLY A 97 -2.62 4.07 3.77
C GLY A 97 -2.23 2.96 4.76
N ARG A 98 -3.14 2.56 5.65
CA ARG A 98 -2.90 1.49 6.64
C ARG A 98 -3.55 0.16 6.28
N GLY A 99 -4.73 0.22 5.67
CA GLY A 99 -5.61 -0.94 5.45
C GLY A 99 -4.97 -2.08 4.65
N PRO A 100 -4.43 -1.81 3.45
CA PRO A 100 -3.87 -2.86 2.60
C PRO A 100 -2.70 -3.60 3.26
N GLY A 101 -1.75 -2.89 3.88
CA GLY A 101 -0.64 -3.52 4.58
C GLY A 101 -1.12 -4.45 5.70
N MET A 102 -2.06 -3.98 6.53
CA MET A 102 -2.61 -4.81 7.61
C MET A 102 -3.45 -6.00 7.10
N ALA A 103 -4.15 -5.83 5.97
CA ALA A 103 -5.06 -6.84 5.44
C ALA A 103 -4.34 -7.91 4.61
N PHE A 104 -3.31 -7.55 3.86
CA PHE A 104 -2.68 -8.44 2.88
C PHE A 104 -1.29 -8.94 3.29
N GLN A 105 -0.45 -8.07 3.83
CA GLN A 105 0.94 -8.41 4.14
C GLN A 105 1.10 -9.67 4.99
N PRO A 106 0.29 -9.92 6.04
CA PRO A 106 0.39 -11.14 6.84
C PRO A 106 0.13 -12.44 6.08
N TYR A 107 -0.48 -12.33 4.91
CA TYR A 107 -0.90 -13.49 4.10
C TYR A 107 -0.13 -13.64 2.81
N CYS A 108 0.72 -12.67 2.45
CA CYS A 108 1.58 -12.76 1.28
C CYS A 108 2.52 -13.96 1.41
N SER A 109 2.65 -14.70 0.30
CA SER A 109 3.52 -15.89 0.24
C SER A 109 4.57 -15.76 -0.87
N LEU A 110 4.58 -14.61 -1.56
CA LEU A 110 5.50 -14.31 -2.64
C LEU A 110 6.18 -12.96 -2.38
N PRO A 111 7.51 -12.84 -2.56
CA PRO A 111 8.25 -11.62 -2.29
C PRO A 111 7.83 -10.44 -3.18
N GLU A 112 7.37 -10.72 -4.40
CA GLU A 112 6.89 -9.70 -5.34
C GLU A 112 5.53 -9.09 -4.98
N LEU A 113 4.87 -9.59 -3.92
CA LEU A 113 3.59 -9.06 -3.40
C LEU A 113 3.75 -8.30 -2.08
N GLU A 114 4.88 -8.43 -1.41
CA GLU A 114 5.17 -7.75 -0.16
C GLU A 114 5.66 -6.32 -0.40
#